data_772a747d2bd96d8d2c8cddfcf602dedb
#
_entry.id   772a747d2bd96d8d2c8cddfcf602dedb
#
_cell.length_a   1.000
_cell.length_b   1.000
_cell.length_c   1.000
_cell.angle_alpha   90.00
_cell.angle_beta   90.00
_cell.angle_gamma   90.00
#
_symmetry.space_group_name_H-M   'P 1'
#
loop_
_entity.id
_entity.type
_entity.pdbx_description
1 polymer ?
#
loop_
_entity_poly.entity_id
_entity_poly.type
_entity_poly.pdbx_seq_one_letter_code
_entity_poly.pdbx_strand_id
1 'polypeptide(L)'
;MLDMISNFLTTVDDFVWGIPLIVLILATGLFLTARLRFLQITKLPHAIKHLIANEKSGEDGEVSSFAALCTALSATIGTGNIVGVATAIVAGGPGALFWMWIAALVGTATKYSECLLSVKYRVVAEDGHIIGGPFYYIENGMGKNWKWLAKIFAFMGVCVGLFGIGTFTQINGITSAVHNFFDANNAHTVQLFGMDYSWSVVISGILLTICVALVVIGGLKRISTVAQVIVPFMAVTYVVACLLVLIFNVTAIPSAIVTIVQSAFGMRAVAGGALGAVIMAMQKGIARGIFYNEAGIGSAPIAAAAAQTDSPATQGLISMMGTIIDTLIICTMTGLTIVITDSWNVGLDGVDVTTRAFQQGLPFNSSIASFILMVCLVFFAFTTILGWDYYSERCLEYLIGQKPKAIKVYRWIYIACVFIGPYMTVKAVWTIADIFNGLMAIPNLIALLALNGVVVAETKKYLDNAKKKF
;
A
#
# COMPACT_ATOMS: atom_id res chain seq x y z
N MET A 1 -31.43 -8.93 -4.50
CA MET A 1 -30.81 -7.66 -4.96
C MET A 1 -29.37 -7.52 -4.46
N LEU A 2 -29.08 -7.65 -3.16
CA LEU A 2 -27.72 -7.56 -2.60
C LEU A 2 -26.77 -8.61 -3.21
N ASP A 3 -27.21 -9.87 -3.36
CA ASP A 3 -26.40 -10.93 -3.96
C ASP A 3 -26.09 -10.66 -5.44
N MET A 4 -27.03 -10.07 -6.18
CA MET A 4 -26.81 -9.70 -7.57
C MET A 4 -25.77 -8.58 -7.71
N ILE A 5 -25.80 -7.59 -6.82
CA ILE A 5 -24.80 -6.51 -6.76
C ILE A 5 -23.45 -7.09 -6.37
N SER A 6 -23.40 -7.96 -5.36
CA SER A 6 -22.15 -8.59 -4.92
C SER A 6 -21.51 -9.43 -6.03
N ASN A 7 -22.31 -10.22 -6.75
CA ASN A 7 -21.83 -11.04 -7.87
C ASN A 7 -21.35 -10.18 -9.04
N PHE A 8 -22.06 -9.09 -9.34
CA PHE A 8 -21.62 -8.13 -10.37
C PHE A 8 -20.27 -7.48 -10.00
N LEU A 9 -20.13 -7.00 -8.78
CA LEU A 9 -18.87 -6.42 -8.31
C LEU A 9 -17.73 -7.44 -8.36
N THR A 10 -17.94 -8.67 -7.95
CA THR A 10 -16.93 -9.74 -8.02
C THR A 10 -16.53 -10.01 -9.47
N THR A 11 -17.49 -10.03 -10.41
CA THR A 11 -17.20 -10.23 -11.83
C THR A 11 -16.35 -9.08 -12.41
N VAL A 12 -16.64 -7.83 -12.00
CA VAL A 12 -15.86 -6.66 -12.41
C VAL A 12 -14.45 -6.71 -11.81
N ASP A 13 -14.32 -7.10 -10.56
CA ASP A 13 -13.03 -7.26 -9.89
C ASP A 13 -12.16 -8.32 -10.56
N ASP A 14 -12.70 -9.49 -10.83
CA ASP A 14 -12.02 -10.59 -11.54
C ASP A 14 -11.57 -10.18 -12.95
N PHE A 15 -12.36 -9.32 -13.63
CA PHE A 15 -11.98 -8.76 -14.91
C PHE A 15 -10.84 -7.74 -14.79
N VAL A 16 -10.93 -6.81 -13.84
CA VAL A 16 -9.94 -5.75 -13.63
C VAL A 16 -8.59 -6.33 -13.19
N TRP A 17 -8.58 -7.22 -12.19
CA TRP A 17 -7.38 -7.92 -11.72
C TRP A 17 -7.10 -9.23 -12.47
N GLY A 18 -7.65 -9.33 -13.65
CA GLY A 18 -7.38 -10.44 -14.55
C GLY A 18 -5.93 -10.46 -15.06
N ILE A 19 -5.60 -11.52 -15.79
CA ILE A 19 -4.26 -11.73 -16.38
C ILE A 19 -3.75 -10.49 -17.15
N PRO A 20 -4.59 -9.75 -17.94
CA PRO A 20 -4.09 -8.61 -18.71
C PRO A 20 -3.46 -7.50 -17.87
N LEU A 21 -4.08 -7.11 -16.76
CA LEU A 21 -3.52 -6.06 -15.89
C LEU A 21 -2.26 -6.54 -15.17
N ILE A 22 -2.26 -7.78 -14.66
CA ILE A 22 -1.09 -8.37 -14.01
C ILE A 22 0.10 -8.42 -14.98
N VAL A 23 -0.13 -8.86 -16.21
CA VAL A 23 0.90 -8.89 -17.26
C VAL A 23 1.38 -7.48 -17.58
N LEU A 24 0.49 -6.51 -17.72
CA LEU A 24 0.86 -5.12 -18.01
C LEU A 24 1.75 -4.53 -16.91
N ILE A 25 1.42 -4.75 -15.63
CA ILE A 25 2.20 -4.26 -14.50
C ILE A 25 3.59 -4.90 -14.47
N LEU A 26 3.65 -6.24 -14.56
CA LEU A 26 4.92 -6.96 -14.54
C LEU A 26 5.79 -6.63 -15.76
N ALA A 27 5.19 -6.58 -16.96
CA ALA A 27 5.91 -6.23 -18.18
C ALA A 27 6.47 -4.81 -18.12
N THR A 28 5.69 -3.84 -17.62
CA THR A 28 6.16 -2.46 -17.41
C THR A 28 7.32 -2.42 -16.44
N GLY A 29 7.22 -3.10 -15.31
CA GLY A 29 8.28 -3.12 -14.33
C GLY A 29 9.54 -3.85 -14.82
N LEU A 30 9.43 -4.97 -15.53
CA LEU A 30 10.55 -5.67 -16.18
C LEU A 30 11.20 -4.80 -17.25
N PHE A 31 10.40 -4.14 -18.08
CA PHE A 31 10.88 -3.19 -19.08
C PHE A 31 11.67 -2.05 -18.45
N LEU A 32 11.13 -1.40 -17.41
CA LEU A 32 11.82 -0.34 -16.70
C LEU A 32 13.09 -0.84 -15.98
N THR A 33 13.04 -2.02 -15.37
CA THR A 33 14.20 -2.68 -14.76
C THR A 33 15.34 -2.84 -15.77
N ALA A 34 15.03 -3.36 -16.96
CA ALA A 34 16.02 -3.53 -18.04
C ALA A 34 16.54 -2.19 -18.56
N ARG A 35 15.65 -1.23 -18.82
CA ARG A 35 16.01 0.13 -19.30
C ARG A 35 16.88 0.91 -18.31
N LEU A 36 16.66 0.73 -17.01
CA LEU A 36 17.41 1.34 -15.93
C LEU A 36 18.63 0.50 -15.49
N ARG A 37 18.92 -0.62 -16.18
CA ARG A 37 20.08 -1.50 -15.92
C ARG A 37 20.11 -2.00 -14.48
N PHE A 38 18.97 -2.51 -13.98
CA PHE A 38 18.82 -3.01 -12.62
C PHE A 38 19.19 -1.99 -11.53
N LEU A 39 18.81 -0.71 -11.76
CA LEU A 39 19.12 0.41 -10.85
C LEU A 39 18.70 0.10 -9.40
N GLN A 40 17.53 -0.52 -9.19
CA GLN A 40 17.02 -0.88 -7.87
C GLN A 40 17.95 -1.82 -7.08
N ILE A 41 18.83 -2.55 -7.76
CA ILE A 41 19.84 -3.40 -7.13
C ILE A 41 21.18 -2.65 -7.06
N THR A 42 21.63 -2.11 -8.20
CA THR A 42 22.97 -1.51 -8.31
C THR A 42 23.12 -0.20 -7.55
N LYS A 43 22.02 0.53 -7.34
CA LYS A 43 22.00 1.82 -6.61
C LYS A 43 21.30 1.76 -5.26
N LEU A 44 20.99 0.57 -4.77
CA LEU A 44 20.41 0.39 -3.44
C LEU A 44 21.27 1.02 -2.32
N PRO A 45 22.62 0.87 -2.28
CA PRO A 45 23.44 1.53 -1.28
C PRO A 45 23.35 3.06 -1.33
N HIS A 46 23.21 3.64 -2.53
CA HIS A 46 23.02 5.09 -2.68
C HIS A 46 21.66 5.53 -2.15
N ALA A 47 20.60 4.76 -2.43
CA ALA A 47 19.27 5.03 -1.91
C ALA A 47 19.25 5.03 -0.37
N ILE A 48 19.88 4.05 0.25
CA ILE A 48 20.03 3.95 1.71
C ILE A 48 20.81 5.15 2.26
N LYS A 49 21.92 5.54 1.59
CA LYS A 49 22.70 6.70 1.99
C LYS A 49 21.87 7.98 1.97
N HIS A 50 21.12 8.24 0.90
CA HIS A 50 20.24 9.42 0.81
C HIS A 50 19.12 9.39 1.84
N LEU A 51 18.56 8.22 2.13
CA LEU A 51 17.53 8.05 3.14
C LEU A 51 18.05 8.40 4.55
N ILE A 52 19.25 7.93 4.91
CA ILE A 52 19.84 8.16 6.23
C ILE A 52 20.33 9.61 6.37
N ALA A 53 20.92 10.17 5.31
CA ALA A 53 21.45 11.53 5.32
C ALA A 53 20.35 12.57 5.53
N ASN A 54 19.09 12.26 5.13
CA ASN A 54 17.92 13.13 5.24
C ASN A 54 18.23 14.59 4.88
N GLU A 55 19.05 14.76 3.83
CA GLU A 55 19.51 16.07 3.40
C GLU A 55 18.30 16.90 2.95
N LYS A 56 18.12 18.04 3.57
CA LYS A 56 17.23 19.08 3.08
C LYS A 56 17.98 19.78 1.94
N SER A 57 17.96 19.19 0.76
CA SER A 57 18.58 19.75 -0.43
C SER A 57 17.48 20.29 -1.34
N GLY A 58 17.57 21.57 -1.69
CA GLY A 58 16.66 22.25 -2.60
C GLY A 58 15.75 23.26 -1.89
N GLU A 59 15.49 24.38 -2.62
CA GLU A 59 14.60 25.43 -2.17
C GLU A 59 13.12 25.08 -2.42
N ASP A 60 12.85 24.23 -3.43
CA ASP A 60 11.51 23.85 -3.85
C ASP A 60 11.04 22.57 -3.14
N GLY A 61 9.96 22.66 -2.38
CA GLY A 61 9.33 21.52 -1.69
C GLY A 61 8.67 21.96 -0.39
N GLU A 62 7.69 21.18 0.07
CA GLU A 62 6.95 21.47 1.31
C GLU A 62 7.47 20.68 2.51
N VAL A 63 8.00 19.48 2.26
CA VAL A 63 8.43 18.52 3.28
C VAL A 63 9.77 17.90 2.90
N SER A 64 10.53 17.41 3.89
CA SER A 64 11.77 16.70 3.60
C SER A 64 11.53 15.43 2.78
N SER A 65 12.54 14.95 2.06
CA SER A 65 12.45 13.69 1.29
C SER A 65 12.09 12.49 2.16
N PHE A 66 12.57 12.45 3.40
CA PHE A 66 12.20 11.44 4.39
C PHE A 66 10.73 11.57 4.80
N ALA A 67 10.24 12.78 5.01
CA ALA A 67 8.84 13.03 5.34
C ALA A 67 7.90 12.63 4.20
N ALA A 68 8.28 12.90 2.96
CA ALA A 68 7.54 12.47 1.78
C ALA A 68 7.51 10.93 1.68
N LEU A 69 8.64 10.25 1.96
CA LEU A 69 8.67 8.79 2.03
C LEU A 69 7.78 8.25 3.15
N CYS A 70 7.84 8.83 4.37
CA CYS A 70 6.97 8.42 5.48
C CYS A 70 5.49 8.64 5.15
N THR A 71 5.15 9.74 4.45
CA THR A 71 3.78 9.96 3.96
C THR A 71 3.37 8.90 2.94
N ALA A 72 4.26 8.52 2.03
CA ALA A 72 4.00 7.42 1.10
C ALA A 72 3.87 6.07 1.83
N LEU A 73 4.76 5.76 2.77
CA LEU A 73 4.70 4.55 3.59
C LEU A 73 3.46 4.53 4.49
N SER A 74 2.98 5.68 4.96
CA SER A 74 1.73 5.72 5.74
C SER A 74 0.54 5.25 4.93
N ALA A 75 0.51 5.52 3.64
CA ALA A 75 -0.56 5.06 2.75
C ALA A 75 -0.42 3.57 2.38
N THR A 76 0.81 3.04 2.26
CA THR A 76 1.08 1.68 1.80
C THR A 76 1.08 0.65 2.94
N ILE A 77 1.71 0.98 4.08
CA ILE A 77 1.77 0.06 5.24
C ILE A 77 0.45 0.12 6.02
N GLY A 78 -0.45 -0.81 5.71
CA GLY A 78 -1.80 -0.85 6.26
C GLY A 78 -2.26 -2.25 6.65
N THR A 79 -3.58 -2.45 6.70
CA THR A 79 -4.18 -3.77 6.92
C THR A 79 -3.68 -4.81 5.93
N GLY A 80 -3.31 -4.38 4.73
CA GLY A 80 -2.79 -5.24 3.68
C GLY A 80 -1.58 -6.07 4.08
N ASN A 81 -0.62 -5.46 4.77
CA ASN A 81 0.63 -6.12 5.17
C ASN A 81 0.43 -7.22 6.23
N ILE A 82 -0.67 -7.20 6.94
CA ILE A 82 -1.02 -8.16 7.99
C ILE A 82 -2.12 -9.11 7.49
N VAL A 83 -3.29 -8.55 7.20
CA VAL A 83 -4.50 -9.29 6.80
C VAL A 83 -4.38 -9.80 5.37
N GLY A 84 -3.92 -8.95 4.47
CA GLY A 84 -3.88 -9.26 3.05
C GLY A 84 -2.79 -10.27 2.67
N VAL A 85 -1.63 -10.24 3.33
CA VAL A 85 -0.61 -11.29 3.16
C VAL A 85 -1.16 -12.64 3.61
N ALA A 86 -1.88 -12.67 4.74
CA ALA A 86 -2.56 -13.87 5.23
C ALA A 86 -3.57 -14.40 4.20
N THR A 87 -4.46 -13.54 3.71
CA THR A 87 -5.46 -13.89 2.69
C THR A 87 -4.81 -14.41 1.39
N ALA A 88 -3.70 -13.81 0.96
CA ALA A 88 -2.97 -14.27 -0.23
C ALA A 88 -2.37 -15.68 -0.04
N ILE A 89 -1.81 -15.94 1.14
CA ILE A 89 -1.22 -17.24 1.46
C ILE A 89 -2.32 -18.31 1.64
N VAL A 90 -3.44 -17.99 2.26
CA VAL A 90 -4.58 -18.91 2.38
C VAL A 90 -5.14 -19.27 1.00
N ALA A 91 -5.34 -18.27 0.12
CA ALA A 91 -5.92 -18.48 -1.20
C ALA A 91 -4.95 -19.08 -2.23
N GLY A 92 -3.67 -18.68 -2.19
CA GLY A 92 -2.66 -19.06 -3.18
C GLY A 92 -1.60 -20.05 -2.67
N GLY A 93 -1.72 -20.48 -1.41
CA GLY A 93 -0.68 -21.25 -0.72
C GLY A 93 0.55 -20.41 -0.36
N PRO A 94 1.54 -20.98 0.36
CA PRO A 94 2.78 -20.30 0.74
C PRO A 94 3.56 -19.71 -0.44
N GLY A 95 3.40 -20.28 -1.64
CA GLY A 95 4.01 -19.80 -2.88
C GLY A 95 3.60 -18.38 -3.29
N ALA A 96 2.46 -17.89 -2.80
CA ALA A 96 2.03 -16.51 -3.02
C ALA A 96 3.08 -15.50 -2.51
N LEU A 97 3.75 -15.79 -1.39
CA LEU A 97 4.81 -14.93 -0.85
C LEU A 97 6.01 -14.81 -1.80
N PHE A 98 6.42 -15.91 -2.46
CA PHE A 98 7.47 -15.88 -3.47
C PHE A 98 7.11 -14.93 -4.62
N TRP A 99 5.88 -15.00 -5.12
CA TRP A 99 5.43 -14.15 -6.21
C TRP A 99 5.24 -12.68 -5.78
N MET A 100 4.95 -12.42 -4.51
CA MET A 100 5.02 -11.06 -3.93
C MET A 100 6.44 -10.50 -4.00
N TRP A 101 7.48 -11.30 -3.70
CA TRP A 101 8.88 -10.86 -3.81
C TRP A 101 9.25 -10.51 -5.24
N ILE A 102 8.85 -11.34 -6.20
CA ILE A 102 9.10 -11.07 -7.63
C ILE A 102 8.42 -9.76 -8.05
N ALA A 103 7.15 -9.57 -7.68
CA ALA A 103 6.41 -8.35 -7.98
C ALA A 103 7.06 -7.11 -7.35
N ALA A 104 7.54 -7.21 -6.11
CA ALA A 104 8.21 -6.10 -5.42
C ALA A 104 9.56 -5.75 -6.06
N LEU A 105 10.38 -6.74 -6.42
CA LEU A 105 11.66 -6.50 -7.09
C LEU A 105 11.49 -5.73 -8.39
N VAL A 106 10.52 -6.13 -9.19
CA VAL A 106 10.19 -5.47 -10.46
C VAL A 106 9.49 -4.12 -10.21
N GLY A 107 8.56 -4.09 -9.26
CA GLY A 107 7.83 -2.90 -8.85
C GLY A 107 8.72 -1.78 -8.29
N THR A 108 9.88 -2.12 -7.72
CA THR A 108 10.83 -1.11 -7.20
C THR A 108 11.34 -0.19 -8.31
N ALA A 109 11.62 -0.70 -9.52
CA ALA A 109 11.99 0.13 -10.67
C ALA A 109 10.82 1.00 -11.17
N THR A 110 9.60 0.46 -11.09
CA THR A 110 8.38 1.20 -11.39
C THR A 110 8.20 2.37 -10.40
N LYS A 111 8.29 2.10 -9.11
CA LYS A 111 8.20 3.11 -8.04
C LYS A 111 9.24 4.23 -8.20
N TYR A 112 10.49 3.87 -8.53
CA TYR A 112 11.53 4.83 -8.87
C TYR A 112 11.09 5.76 -9.99
N SER A 113 10.59 5.18 -11.09
CA SER A 113 10.21 5.91 -12.31
C SER A 113 9.03 6.85 -12.08
N GLU A 114 8.00 6.37 -11.36
CA GLU A 114 6.83 7.16 -10.99
C GLU A 114 7.20 8.40 -10.18
N CYS A 115 8.00 8.22 -9.14
CA CYS A 115 8.37 9.31 -8.24
C CYS A 115 9.33 10.29 -8.89
N LEU A 116 10.25 9.82 -9.74
CA LEU A 116 11.11 10.67 -10.57
C LEU A 116 10.25 11.57 -11.48
N LEU A 117 9.29 10.99 -12.22
CA LEU A 117 8.41 11.75 -13.12
C LEU A 117 7.56 12.76 -12.35
N SER A 118 7.08 12.37 -11.18
CA SER A 118 6.26 13.26 -10.36
C SER A 118 7.01 14.51 -9.92
N VAL A 119 8.25 14.37 -9.47
CA VAL A 119 9.10 15.52 -9.11
C VAL A 119 9.46 16.36 -10.34
N LYS A 120 9.74 15.72 -11.48
CA LYS A 120 10.09 16.42 -12.71
C LYS A 120 8.95 17.28 -13.26
N TYR A 121 7.73 16.81 -13.18
CA TYR A 121 6.54 17.46 -13.75
C TYR A 121 5.61 18.11 -12.71
N ARG A 122 6.09 18.25 -11.45
CA ARG A 122 5.35 18.95 -10.41
C ARG A 122 5.10 20.41 -10.77
N VAL A 123 4.04 20.97 -10.22
CA VAL A 123 3.67 22.37 -10.41
C VAL A 123 3.56 23.05 -9.06
N VAL A 124 3.81 24.36 -9.03
CA VAL A 124 3.58 25.20 -7.86
C VAL A 124 2.21 25.82 -8.02
N ALA A 125 1.36 25.66 -7.03
CA ALA A 125 0.03 26.24 -6.98
C ALA A 125 0.08 27.75 -6.69
N GLU A 126 -1.04 28.45 -6.85
CA GLU A 126 -1.12 29.91 -6.64
C GLU A 126 -0.79 30.32 -5.19
N ASP A 127 -1.08 29.46 -4.22
CA ASP A 127 -0.77 29.67 -2.79
C ASP A 127 0.63 29.15 -2.38
N GLY A 128 1.44 28.71 -3.35
CA GLY A 128 2.80 28.26 -3.16
C GLY A 128 2.96 26.79 -2.77
N HIS A 129 1.86 26.02 -2.58
CA HIS A 129 2.00 24.59 -2.31
C HIS A 129 2.34 23.80 -3.59
N ILE A 130 2.97 22.63 -3.42
CA ILE A 130 3.44 21.82 -4.52
C ILE A 130 2.45 20.69 -4.82
N ILE A 131 2.08 20.58 -6.09
CA ILE A 131 1.20 19.54 -6.58
C ILE A 131 1.92 18.72 -7.65
N GLY A 132 1.85 17.41 -7.55
CA GLY A 132 2.40 16.50 -8.55
C GLY A 132 1.71 15.14 -8.46
N GLY A 133 2.14 14.23 -9.31
CA GLY A 133 1.55 12.91 -9.42
C GLY A 133 1.28 12.53 -10.87
N PRO A 134 0.69 11.35 -11.11
CA PRO A 134 0.41 10.85 -12.46
C PRO A 134 -0.39 11.82 -13.32
N PHE A 135 -1.37 12.50 -12.77
CA PHE A 135 -2.19 13.44 -13.52
C PHE A 135 -1.36 14.59 -14.12
N TYR A 136 -0.31 15.06 -13.45
CA TYR A 136 0.56 16.10 -14.01
C TYR A 136 1.60 15.58 -15.00
N TYR A 137 2.24 14.42 -14.76
CA TYR A 137 3.16 13.92 -15.78
C TYR A 137 2.43 13.32 -16.99
N ILE A 138 1.16 12.92 -16.87
CA ILE A 138 0.31 12.61 -18.03
C ILE A 138 0.03 13.88 -18.82
N GLU A 139 -0.48 14.95 -18.18
CA GLU A 139 -0.86 16.17 -18.87
C GLU A 139 0.36 16.95 -19.42
N ASN A 140 1.42 17.12 -18.59
CA ASN A 140 2.58 17.93 -18.95
C ASN A 140 3.68 17.14 -19.66
N GLY A 141 3.82 15.84 -19.38
CA GLY A 141 4.85 14.99 -19.96
C GLY A 141 4.42 14.36 -21.28
N MET A 142 3.19 13.83 -21.38
CA MET A 142 2.67 13.25 -22.62
C MET A 142 1.99 14.31 -23.52
N GLY A 143 1.61 15.46 -22.94
CA GLY A 143 0.99 16.57 -23.65
C GLY A 143 -0.51 16.73 -23.37
N LYS A 144 -1.02 17.93 -23.65
CA LYS A 144 -2.41 18.35 -23.31
C LYS A 144 -3.49 17.45 -23.90
N ASN A 145 -3.22 16.76 -24.99
CA ASN A 145 -4.17 15.81 -25.62
C ASN A 145 -4.48 14.60 -24.71
N TRP A 146 -3.63 14.32 -23.74
CA TRP A 146 -3.80 13.21 -22.79
C TRP A 146 -4.48 13.63 -21.47
N LYS A 147 -4.95 14.87 -21.39
CA LYS A 147 -5.62 15.39 -20.18
C LYS A 147 -6.83 14.56 -19.75
N TRP A 148 -7.54 13.92 -20.68
CA TRP A 148 -8.64 13.01 -20.37
C TRP A 148 -8.18 11.81 -19.55
N LEU A 149 -7.00 11.25 -19.87
CA LEU A 149 -6.42 10.12 -19.14
C LEU A 149 -5.99 10.55 -17.73
N ALA A 150 -5.42 11.75 -17.59
CA ALA A 150 -5.09 12.33 -16.29
C ALA A 150 -6.32 12.53 -15.40
N LYS A 151 -7.45 12.96 -15.98
CA LYS A 151 -8.72 13.09 -15.26
C LYS A 151 -9.30 11.74 -14.82
N ILE A 152 -9.18 10.70 -15.65
CA ILE A 152 -9.59 9.34 -15.26
C ILE A 152 -8.77 8.88 -14.06
N PHE A 153 -7.44 9.02 -14.11
CA PHE A 153 -6.57 8.70 -12.98
C PHE A 153 -7.00 9.42 -11.70
N ALA A 154 -7.17 10.74 -11.78
CA ALA A 154 -7.53 11.55 -10.62
C ALA A 154 -8.93 11.20 -10.06
N PHE A 155 -9.91 10.91 -10.93
CA PHE A 155 -11.23 10.45 -10.52
C PHE A 155 -11.16 9.11 -9.77
N MET A 156 -10.41 8.14 -10.30
CA MET A 156 -10.21 6.85 -9.63
C MET A 156 -9.51 7.04 -8.29
N GLY A 157 -8.49 7.94 -8.19
CA GLY A 157 -7.82 8.26 -6.93
C GLY A 157 -8.75 8.82 -5.85
N VAL A 158 -9.72 9.67 -6.24
CA VAL A 158 -10.77 10.14 -5.31
C VAL A 158 -11.65 8.97 -4.83
N CYS A 159 -12.04 8.09 -5.75
CA CYS A 159 -12.87 6.92 -5.39
C CYS A 159 -12.13 5.95 -4.47
N VAL A 160 -10.84 5.68 -4.72
CA VAL A 160 -10.00 4.83 -3.85
C VAL A 160 -9.90 5.41 -2.44
N GLY A 161 -9.70 6.73 -2.33
CA GLY A 161 -9.66 7.41 -1.04
C GLY A 161 -10.98 7.30 -0.28
N LEU A 162 -12.11 7.63 -0.92
CA LEU A 162 -13.41 7.69 -0.25
C LEU A 162 -14.03 6.32 0.03
N PHE A 163 -13.91 5.36 -0.90
CA PHE A 163 -14.68 4.12 -0.86
C PHE A 163 -13.81 2.86 -0.86
N GLY A 164 -12.50 3.01 -0.94
CA GLY A 164 -11.56 1.90 -1.07
C GLY A 164 -10.59 1.77 0.08
N ILE A 165 -9.33 1.59 -0.28
CA ILE A 165 -8.22 1.38 0.65
C ILE A 165 -7.98 2.55 1.60
N GLY A 166 -8.43 3.75 1.24
CA GLY A 166 -8.23 4.95 2.05
C GLY A 166 -9.11 5.03 3.30
N THR A 167 -10.30 4.43 3.28
CA THR A 167 -11.26 4.54 4.38
C THR A 167 -11.80 3.19 4.81
N PHE A 168 -12.70 2.61 4.01
CA PHE A 168 -13.53 1.48 4.42
C PHE A 168 -12.73 0.24 4.80
N THR A 169 -11.72 -0.15 4.03
CA THR A 169 -10.92 -1.34 4.33
C THR A 169 -10.13 -1.19 5.62
N GLN A 170 -9.58 -0.01 5.85
CA GLN A 170 -8.74 0.25 7.03
C GLN A 170 -9.57 0.30 8.31
N ILE A 171 -10.62 1.12 8.32
CA ILE A 171 -11.45 1.26 9.52
C ILE A 171 -12.17 -0.04 9.88
N ASN A 172 -12.63 -0.78 8.87
CA ASN A 172 -13.23 -2.09 9.06
C ASN A 172 -12.21 -3.09 9.64
N GLY A 173 -10.96 -3.09 9.11
CA GLY A 173 -9.88 -3.91 9.63
C GLY A 173 -9.53 -3.59 11.09
N ILE A 174 -9.47 -2.30 11.47
CA ILE A 174 -9.23 -1.88 12.86
C ILE A 174 -10.35 -2.35 13.78
N THR A 175 -11.60 -2.03 13.42
CA THR A 175 -12.74 -2.34 14.28
C THR A 175 -12.96 -3.84 14.42
N SER A 176 -12.68 -4.63 13.37
CA SER A 176 -12.67 -6.09 13.45
C SER A 176 -11.59 -6.63 14.38
N ALA A 177 -10.37 -6.10 14.31
CA ALA A 177 -9.28 -6.53 15.20
C ALA A 177 -9.56 -6.18 16.68
N VAL A 178 -10.11 -4.99 16.93
CA VAL A 178 -10.53 -4.58 18.29
C VAL A 178 -11.68 -5.45 18.79
N HIS A 179 -12.66 -5.75 17.91
CA HIS A 179 -13.77 -6.63 18.23
C HIS A 179 -13.28 -8.04 18.61
N ASN A 180 -12.44 -8.65 17.77
CA ASN A 180 -11.90 -9.99 18.02
C ASN A 180 -11.08 -10.07 19.32
N PHE A 181 -10.48 -8.97 19.76
CA PHE A 181 -9.72 -8.93 20.99
C PHE A 181 -10.60 -8.71 22.23
N PHE A 182 -11.55 -7.77 22.19
CA PHE A 182 -12.31 -7.33 23.38
C PHE A 182 -13.67 -8.01 23.53
N ASP A 183 -14.31 -8.43 22.44
CA ASP A 183 -15.70 -8.95 22.46
C ASP A 183 -15.96 -10.00 21.37
N ALA A 184 -15.04 -10.95 21.19
CA ALA A 184 -15.12 -12.00 20.15
C ALA A 184 -16.44 -12.80 20.15
N ASN A 185 -17.10 -12.88 21.30
CA ASN A 185 -18.34 -13.62 21.49
C ASN A 185 -19.63 -12.78 21.31
N ASN A 186 -19.50 -11.49 20.91
CA ASN A 186 -20.64 -10.56 20.82
C ASN A 186 -21.46 -10.49 22.13
N ALA A 187 -20.79 -10.49 23.29
CA ALA A 187 -21.45 -10.49 24.58
C ALA A 187 -22.20 -9.15 24.84
N HIS A 188 -21.73 -8.08 24.22
CA HIS A 188 -22.27 -6.73 24.41
C HIS A 188 -22.60 -6.10 23.05
N THR A 189 -23.85 -6.16 22.63
CA THR A 189 -24.31 -5.63 21.33
C THR A 189 -25.24 -4.43 21.50
N VAL A 190 -25.29 -3.60 20.47
CA VAL A 190 -26.21 -2.48 20.29
C VAL A 190 -26.84 -2.58 18.91
N GLN A 191 -28.15 -2.37 18.83
CA GLN A 191 -28.86 -2.36 17.56
C GLN A 191 -28.74 -0.99 16.88
N LEU A 192 -28.10 -0.95 15.72
CA LEU A 192 -27.96 0.23 14.86
C LEU A 192 -28.36 -0.11 13.45
N PHE A 193 -29.17 0.74 12.82
CA PHE A 193 -29.65 0.56 11.43
C PHE A 193 -30.33 -0.79 11.17
N GLY A 194 -30.94 -1.40 12.19
CA GLY A 194 -31.61 -2.70 12.10
C GLY A 194 -30.68 -3.92 12.14
N MET A 195 -29.42 -3.73 12.46
CA MET A 195 -28.40 -4.79 12.66
C MET A 195 -27.77 -4.66 14.04
N ASP A 196 -27.34 -5.79 14.61
CA ASP A 196 -26.66 -5.84 15.90
C ASP A 196 -25.15 -5.69 15.70
N TYR A 197 -24.55 -4.70 16.37
CA TYR A 197 -23.10 -4.45 16.35
C TYR A 197 -22.54 -4.56 17.78
N SER A 198 -21.34 -5.08 17.92
CA SER A 198 -20.66 -5.07 19.21
C SER A 198 -20.30 -3.64 19.62
N TRP A 199 -20.42 -3.32 20.92
CA TRP A 199 -19.97 -2.06 21.47
C TRP A 199 -18.50 -1.74 21.17
N SER A 200 -17.65 -2.79 21.08
CA SER A 200 -16.24 -2.63 20.74
C SER A 200 -16.04 -2.03 19.34
N VAL A 201 -16.88 -2.41 18.36
CA VAL A 201 -16.88 -1.86 17.01
C VAL A 201 -17.33 -0.40 17.02
N VAL A 202 -18.40 -0.10 17.73
CA VAL A 202 -18.97 1.26 17.78
C VAL A 202 -18.00 2.23 18.45
N ILE A 203 -17.49 1.87 19.64
CA ILE A 203 -16.58 2.74 20.42
C ILE A 203 -15.28 2.96 19.65
N SER A 204 -14.67 1.90 19.11
CA SER A 204 -13.43 2.01 18.34
C SER A 204 -13.64 2.83 17.07
N GLY A 205 -14.75 2.64 16.36
CA GLY A 205 -15.09 3.43 15.17
C GLY A 205 -15.23 4.91 15.45
N ILE A 206 -15.92 5.30 16.53
CA ILE A 206 -16.07 6.69 16.96
C ILE A 206 -14.72 7.29 17.36
N LEU A 207 -13.94 6.59 18.22
CA LEU A 207 -12.64 7.06 18.69
C LEU A 207 -11.68 7.31 17.53
N LEU A 208 -11.60 6.35 16.61
CA LEU A 208 -10.74 6.46 15.44
C LEU A 208 -11.18 7.57 14.50
N THR A 209 -12.48 7.74 14.30
CA THR A 209 -13.02 8.85 13.49
C THR A 209 -12.60 10.21 14.09
N ILE A 210 -12.66 10.37 15.41
CA ILE A 210 -12.20 11.58 16.09
C ILE A 210 -10.69 11.78 15.87
N CYS A 211 -9.87 10.73 16.06
CA CYS A 211 -8.43 10.80 15.85
C CYS A 211 -8.08 11.18 14.40
N VAL A 212 -8.76 10.58 13.41
CA VAL A 212 -8.59 10.92 11.99
C VAL A 212 -8.98 12.39 11.74
N ALA A 213 -10.13 12.84 12.24
CA ALA A 213 -10.58 14.22 12.08
C ALA A 213 -9.57 15.23 12.61
N LEU A 214 -9.00 14.98 13.80
CA LEU A 214 -7.99 15.85 14.41
C LEU A 214 -6.74 16.01 13.54
N VAL A 215 -6.37 15.00 12.76
CA VAL A 215 -5.19 15.06 11.88
C VAL A 215 -5.55 15.64 10.52
N VAL A 216 -6.57 15.09 9.86
CA VAL A 216 -7.00 15.43 8.48
C VAL A 216 -7.39 16.90 8.35
N ILE A 217 -8.09 17.48 9.32
CA ILE A 217 -8.44 18.91 9.31
C ILE A 217 -7.19 19.80 9.25
N GLY A 218 -6.05 19.35 9.78
CA GLY A 218 -4.77 20.06 9.74
C GLY A 218 -4.03 19.99 8.40
N GLY A 219 -4.50 19.17 7.45
CA GLY A 219 -3.95 19.02 6.10
C GLY A 219 -2.57 18.39 6.05
N LEU A 220 -1.91 18.47 4.88
CA LEU A 220 -0.66 17.78 4.57
C LEU A 220 0.42 17.90 5.65
N LYS A 221 0.70 19.12 6.13
CA LYS A 221 1.78 19.33 7.11
C LYS A 221 1.55 18.53 8.40
N ARG A 222 0.30 18.45 8.86
CA ARG A 222 -0.04 17.65 10.05
C ARG A 222 0.02 16.16 9.76
N ILE A 223 -0.52 15.73 8.63
CA ILE A 223 -0.44 14.32 8.17
C ILE A 223 1.01 13.87 8.09
N SER A 224 1.86 14.64 7.42
CA SER A 224 3.28 14.34 7.26
C SER A 224 4.04 14.31 8.61
N THR A 225 3.74 15.25 9.53
CA THR A 225 4.33 15.27 10.87
C THR A 225 3.96 14.03 11.68
N VAL A 226 2.69 13.62 11.62
CA VAL A 226 2.21 12.40 12.28
C VAL A 226 2.83 11.15 11.65
N ALA A 227 2.88 11.09 10.31
CA ALA A 227 3.46 9.97 9.58
C ALA A 227 4.95 9.76 9.89
N GLN A 228 5.75 10.84 9.99
CA GLN A 228 7.18 10.76 10.31
C GLN A 228 7.48 10.12 11.67
N VAL A 229 6.55 10.20 12.61
CA VAL A 229 6.70 9.62 13.96
C VAL A 229 6.10 8.23 14.01
N ILE A 230 4.86 8.07 13.54
CA ILE A 230 4.12 6.82 13.70
C ILE A 230 4.66 5.74 12.76
N VAL A 231 4.99 6.06 11.50
CA VAL A 231 5.40 5.05 10.51
C VAL A 231 6.68 4.32 10.91
N PRO A 232 7.79 4.98 11.27
CA PRO A 232 8.97 4.26 11.76
C PRO A 232 8.69 3.47 13.04
N PHE A 233 7.94 4.03 13.98
CA PHE A 233 7.58 3.37 15.23
C PHE A 233 6.79 2.08 14.98
N MET A 234 5.71 2.13 14.20
CA MET A 234 4.88 0.97 13.92
C MET A 234 5.62 -0.10 13.12
N ALA A 235 6.43 0.31 12.12
CA ALA A 235 7.21 -0.62 11.31
C ALA A 235 8.25 -1.37 12.15
N VAL A 236 9.01 -0.64 12.99
CA VAL A 236 10.01 -1.25 13.88
C VAL A 236 9.33 -2.17 14.90
N THR A 237 8.24 -1.74 15.53
CA THR A 237 7.51 -2.55 16.51
C THR A 237 7.01 -3.86 15.90
N TYR A 238 6.42 -3.78 14.71
CA TYR A 238 5.93 -4.96 14.00
C TYR A 238 7.06 -5.91 13.58
N VAL A 239 8.12 -5.37 12.98
CA VAL A 239 9.29 -6.16 12.57
C VAL A 239 9.93 -6.84 13.78
N VAL A 240 10.08 -6.14 14.92
CA VAL A 240 10.61 -6.73 16.17
C VAL A 240 9.70 -7.87 16.65
N ALA A 241 8.39 -7.67 16.65
CA ALA A 241 7.44 -8.72 17.06
C ALA A 241 7.54 -9.96 16.14
N CYS A 242 7.61 -9.78 14.82
CA CYS A 242 7.83 -10.89 13.89
C CYS A 242 9.21 -11.54 14.07
N LEU A 243 10.28 -10.75 14.27
CA LEU A 243 11.62 -11.29 14.54
C LEU A 243 11.65 -12.15 15.79
N LEU A 244 10.91 -11.80 16.85
CA LEU A 244 10.76 -12.66 18.01
C LEU A 244 10.14 -14.01 17.64
N VAL A 245 9.05 -14.02 16.83
CA VAL A 245 8.50 -15.28 16.31
C VAL A 245 9.55 -16.10 15.57
N LEU A 246 10.32 -15.46 14.67
CA LEU A 246 11.36 -16.15 13.90
C LEU A 246 12.49 -16.70 14.79
N ILE A 247 12.94 -15.94 15.79
CA ILE A 247 14.01 -16.36 16.71
C ILE A 247 13.57 -17.56 17.54
N PHE A 248 12.36 -17.53 18.10
CA PHE A 248 11.85 -18.66 18.88
C PHE A 248 11.54 -19.90 18.04
N ASN A 249 11.42 -19.75 16.72
CA ASN A 249 11.15 -20.83 15.78
C ASN A 249 12.25 -20.95 14.70
N VAL A 250 13.49 -20.62 15.03
CA VAL A 250 14.62 -20.55 14.08
C VAL A 250 14.85 -21.85 13.31
N THR A 251 14.61 -23.00 13.93
CA THR A 251 14.75 -24.32 13.30
C THR A 251 13.74 -24.58 12.19
N ALA A 252 12.61 -23.89 12.19
CA ALA A 252 11.56 -24.01 11.17
C ALA A 252 11.78 -23.07 9.96
N ILE A 253 12.71 -22.10 10.05
CA ILE A 253 12.95 -21.15 8.96
C ILE A 253 13.39 -21.83 7.65
N PRO A 254 14.37 -22.78 7.64
CA PRO A 254 14.79 -23.42 6.40
C PRO A 254 13.65 -24.19 5.73
N SER A 255 12.86 -24.92 6.50
CA SER A 255 11.71 -25.69 5.99
C SER A 255 10.60 -24.77 5.45
N ALA A 256 10.37 -23.62 6.08
CA ALA A 256 9.42 -22.62 5.60
C ALA A 256 9.84 -22.01 4.25
N ILE A 257 11.12 -21.66 4.09
CA ILE A 257 11.64 -21.14 2.81
C ILE A 257 11.51 -22.20 1.71
N VAL A 258 11.86 -23.45 2.00
CA VAL A 258 11.68 -24.56 1.04
C VAL A 258 10.19 -24.73 0.68
N THR A 259 9.30 -24.64 1.65
CA THR A 259 7.85 -24.70 1.46
C THR A 259 7.35 -23.59 0.54
N ILE A 260 7.78 -22.36 0.77
CA ILE A 260 7.43 -21.20 -0.06
C ILE A 260 7.86 -21.41 -1.50
N VAL A 261 9.14 -21.81 -1.73
CA VAL A 261 9.67 -22.01 -3.07
C VAL A 261 8.99 -23.19 -3.76
N GLN A 262 8.84 -24.33 -3.10
CA GLN A 262 8.18 -25.50 -3.68
C GLN A 262 6.72 -25.22 -4.02
N SER A 263 6.00 -24.50 -3.17
CA SER A 263 4.62 -24.11 -3.42
C SER A 263 4.48 -23.14 -4.59
N ALA A 264 5.44 -22.22 -4.76
CA ALA A 264 5.45 -21.26 -5.86
C ALA A 264 5.54 -21.93 -7.26
N PHE A 265 6.16 -23.10 -7.34
CA PHE A 265 6.34 -23.86 -8.59
C PHE A 265 5.47 -25.13 -8.66
N GLY A 266 4.46 -25.25 -7.80
CA GLY A 266 3.50 -26.35 -7.83
C GLY A 266 4.07 -27.73 -7.44
N MET A 267 5.29 -27.80 -6.91
CA MET A 267 5.96 -29.06 -6.55
C MET A 267 5.27 -29.79 -5.38
N ARG A 268 4.35 -29.13 -4.68
CA ARG A 268 3.54 -29.70 -3.60
C ARG A 268 2.12 -30.07 -4.03
N ALA A 269 1.73 -29.77 -5.28
CA ALA A 269 0.41 -30.10 -5.78
C ALA A 269 0.32 -31.58 -6.14
N VAL A 270 -0.79 -32.21 -5.82
CA VAL A 270 -1.09 -33.59 -6.23
C VAL A 270 -1.22 -33.63 -7.76
N ALA A 271 -0.74 -34.70 -8.37
CA ALA A 271 -0.72 -34.88 -9.83
C ALA A 271 -2.04 -34.45 -10.51
N GLY A 272 -1.95 -33.52 -11.46
CA GLY A 272 -3.08 -32.94 -12.20
C GLY A 272 -3.45 -31.49 -11.82
N GLY A 273 -3.08 -31.01 -10.63
CA GLY A 273 -3.36 -29.66 -10.17
C GLY A 273 -2.16 -28.70 -10.12
N ALA A 274 -0.95 -29.16 -10.44
CA ALA A 274 0.28 -28.37 -10.28
C ALA A 274 0.25 -27.04 -11.02
N LEU A 275 -0.17 -27.02 -12.29
CA LEU A 275 -0.26 -25.79 -13.09
C LEU A 275 -1.28 -24.82 -12.52
N GLY A 276 -2.45 -25.31 -12.12
CA GLY A 276 -3.49 -24.49 -11.46
C GLY A 276 -3.00 -23.87 -10.15
N ALA A 277 -2.27 -24.64 -9.33
CA ALA A 277 -1.70 -24.15 -8.08
C ALA A 277 -0.63 -23.05 -8.32
N VAL A 278 0.23 -23.20 -9.33
CA VAL A 278 1.21 -22.16 -9.72
C VAL A 278 0.51 -20.89 -10.16
N ILE A 279 -0.48 -21.00 -11.05
CA ILE A 279 -1.24 -19.84 -11.54
C ILE A 279 -1.94 -19.13 -10.39
N MET A 280 -2.57 -19.87 -9.47
CA MET A 280 -3.24 -19.29 -8.31
C MET A 280 -2.25 -18.59 -7.37
N ALA A 281 -1.13 -19.24 -7.03
CA ALA A 281 -0.08 -18.64 -6.20
C ALA A 281 0.47 -17.35 -6.84
N MET A 282 0.75 -17.39 -8.13
CA MET A 282 1.23 -16.26 -8.91
C MET A 282 0.19 -15.12 -8.93
N GLN A 283 -1.05 -15.42 -9.26
CA GLN A 283 -2.13 -14.43 -9.35
C GLN A 283 -2.39 -13.74 -8.00
N LYS A 284 -2.55 -14.53 -6.94
CA LYS A 284 -2.81 -14.00 -5.60
C LYS A 284 -1.59 -13.27 -5.02
N GLY A 285 -0.38 -13.81 -5.23
CA GLY A 285 0.85 -13.18 -4.77
C GLY A 285 1.14 -11.85 -5.47
N ILE A 286 1.06 -11.80 -6.79
CA ILE A 286 1.34 -10.58 -7.57
C ILE A 286 0.28 -9.52 -7.32
N ALA A 287 -1.01 -9.88 -7.43
CA ALA A 287 -2.10 -8.92 -7.24
C ALA A 287 -2.02 -8.26 -5.85
N ARG A 288 -1.86 -9.07 -4.80
CA ARG A 288 -1.77 -8.55 -3.44
C ARG A 288 -0.44 -7.82 -3.18
N GLY A 289 0.69 -8.31 -3.70
CA GLY A 289 1.97 -7.61 -3.60
C GLY A 289 1.91 -6.19 -4.17
N ILE A 290 1.35 -6.03 -5.37
CA ILE A 290 1.19 -4.72 -6.03
C ILE A 290 0.18 -3.84 -5.30
N PHE A 291 -0.94 -4.42 -4.86
CA PHE A 291 -1.97 -3.69 -4.12
C PHE A 291 -1.39 -3.02 -2.87
N TYR A 292 -0.46 -3.69 -2.16
CA TYR A 292 0.09 -3.15 -0.91
C TYR A 292 1.24 -2.19 -1.13
N ASN A 293 2.20 -2.51 -1.98
CA ASN A 293 3.33 -1.61 -2.24
C ASN A 293 3.01 -0.48 -3.22
N GLU A 294 1.82 -0.51 -3.86
CA GLU A 294 1.32 0.50 -4.79
C GLU A 294 2.26 0.81 -5.98
N ALA A 295 3.20 -0.10 -6.32
CA ALA A 295 4.09 0.10 -7.46
C ALA A 295 3.33 -0.13 -8.78
N GLY A 296 3.24 0.90 -9.60
CA GLY A 296 2.46 0.88 -10.83
C GLY A 296 1.04 1.41 -10.67
N ILE A 297 0.55 1.62 -9.45
CA ILE A 297 -0.74 2.25 -9.18
C ILE A 297 -0.67 3.77 -9.37
N GLY A 298 0.46 4.39 -8.98
CA GLY A 298 0.67 5.83 -9.18
C GLY A 298 0.25 6.71 -8.00
N SER A 299 -0.04 6.16 -6.84
CA SER A 299 -0.45 6.90 -5.64
C SER A 299 0.75 7.56 -4.93
N ALA A 300 1.81 6.81 -4.64
CA ALA A 300 3.00 7.30 -3.95
C ALA A 300 3.71 8.51 -4.63
N PRO A 301 3.74 8.63 -5.97
CA PRO A 301 4.21 9.83 -6.65
C PRO A 301 3.58 11.14 -6.18
N ILE A 302 2.33 11.10 -5.70
CA ILE A 302 1.62 12.28 -5.20
C ILE A 302 2.32 12.86 -3.95
N ALA A 303 2.76 11.99 -3.02
CA ALA A 303 3.54 12.44 -1.87
C ALA A 303 4.99 12.81 -2.26
N ALA A 304 5.60 12.07 -3.18
CA ALA A 304 6.96 12.32 -3.64
C ALA A 304 7.14 13.70 -4.28
N ALA A 305 6.10 14.24 -4.93
CA ALA A 305 6.12 15.57 -5.52
C ALA A 305 6.38 16.69 -4.51
N ALA A 306 5.88 16.56 -3.28
CA ALA A 306 6.02 17.55 -2.23
C ALA A 306 7.43 17.58 -1.59
N ALA A 307 8.31 16.65 -1.94
CA ALA A 307 9.64 16.54 -1.35
C ALA A 307 10.57 17.70 -1.73
N GLN A 308 11.31 18.22 -0.73
CA GLN A 308 12.44 19.11 -0.95
C GLN A 308 13.61 18.32 -1.51
N THR A 309 13.91 18.49 -2.79
CA THR A 309 14.96 17.75 -3.47
C THR A 309 15.50 18.52 -4.67
N ASP A 310 16.83 18.46 -4.88
CA ASP A 310 17.52 19.08 -6.01
C ASP A 310 17.44 18.25 -7.29
N SER A 311 17.04 16.98 -7.18
CA SER A 311 17.05 16.06 -8.30
C SER A 311 15.85 15.11 -8.28
N PRO A 312 15.09 15.02 -9.37
CA PRO A 312 14.03 14.01 -9.52
C PRO A 312 14.53 12.58 -9.28
N ALA A 313 15.76 12.27 -9.70
CA ALA A 313 16.36 10.95 -9.52
C ALA A 313 16.66 10.65 -8.04
N THR A 314 17.10 11.63 -7.25
CA THR A 314 17.33 11.47 -5.80
C THR A 314 16.03 11.07 -5.10
N GLN A 315 14.94 11.79 -5.37
CA GLN A 315 13.65 11.44 -4.78
C GLN A 315 13.13 10.08 -5.28
N GLY A 316 13.37 9.74 -6.54
CA GLY A 316 13.08 8.41 -7.07
C GLY A 316 13.80 7.31 -6.28
N LEU A 317 15.11 7.48 -6.00
CA LEU A 317 15.91 6.54 -5.19
C LEU A 317 15.40 6.41 -3.77
N ILE A 318 15.02 7.52 -3.13
CA ILE A 318 14.45 7.48 -1.78
C ILE A 318 13.08 6.79 -1.79
N SER A 319 12.21 7.15 -2.73
CA SER A 319 10.84 6.63 -2.80
C SER A 319 10.78 5.14 -3.16
N MET A 320 11.75 4.61 -3.94
CA MET A 320 11.78 3.17 -4.23
C MET A 320 12.03 2.32 -2.98
N MET A 321 12.62 2.89 -1.91
CA MET A 321 12.76 2.22 -0.63
C MET A 321 11.41 1.85 -0.01
N GLY A 322 10.34 2.58 -0.37
CA GLY A 322 8.99 2.27 0.07
C GLY A 322 8.58 0.84 -0.28
N THR A 323 8.77 0.41 -1.53
CA THR A 323 8.46 -0.97 -1.97
C THR A 323 9.32 -2.02 -1.26
N ILE A 324 10.59 -1.70 -0.99
CA ILE A 324 11.50 -2.60 -0.28
C ILE A 324 11.06 -2.76 1.18
N ILE A 325 10.78 -1.66 1.87
CA ILE A 325 10.36 -1.68 3.29
C ILE A 325 9.00 -2.38 3.41
N ASP A 326 8.03 -2.00 2.58
CA ASP A 326 6.68 -2.53 2.63
C ASP A 326 6.64 -4.04 2.33
N THR A 327 7.13 -4.46 1.18
CA THR A 327 6.93 -5.83 0.71
C THR A 327 8.11 -6.75 1.03
N LEU A 328 9.36 -6.33 0.73
CA LEU A 328 10.52 -7.21 0.96
C LEU A 328 10.88 -7.33 2.45
N ILE A 329 10.45 -6.38 3.30
CA ILE A 329 10.64 -6.49 4.75
C ILE A 329 9.32 -6.87 5.42
N ILE A 330 8.33 -5.97 5.47
CA ILE A 330 7.14 -6.16 6.33
C ILE A 330 6.28 -7.33 5.87
N CYS A 331 5.91 -7.42 4.57
CA CYS A 331 5.12 -8.57 4.09
C CYS A 331 5.89 -9.89 4.21
N THR A 332 7.22 -9.87 4.05
CA THR A 332 8.06 -11.07 4.26
C THR A 332 8.02 -11.52 5.72
N MET A 333 8.11 -10.59 6.68
CA MET A 333 7.99 -10.91 8.10
C MET A 333 6.64 -11.55 8.42
N THR A 334 5.54 -10.98 7.92
CA THR A 334 4.19 -11.54 8.07
C THR A 334 4.10 -12.94 7.47
N GLY A 335 4.53 -13.08 6.21
CA GLY A 335 4.41 -14.34 5.47
C GLY A 335 5.25 -15.47 6.10
N LEU A 336 6.48 -15.18 6.52
CA LEU A 336 7.31 -16.15 7.22
C LEU A 336 6.68 -16.56 8.55
N THR A 337 6.17 -15.60 9.33
CA THR A 337 5.49 -15.89 10.61
C THR A 337 4.30 -16.84 10.39
N ILE A 338 3.49 -16.63 9.37
CA ILE A 338 2.34 -17.48 9.03
C ILE A 338 2.79 -18.88 8.57
N VAL A 339 3.83 -18.97 7.72
CA VAL A 339 4.28 -20.26 7.17
C VAL A 339 5.00 -21.09 8.22
N ILE A 340 5.84 -20.49 9.06
CA ILE A 340 6.58 -21.19 10.15
C ILE A 340 5.63 -21.81 11.16
N THR A 341 4.53 -21.13 11.48
CA THR A 341 3.53 -21.59 12.45
C THR A 341 2.44 -22.45 11.83
N ASP A 342 2.51 -22.72 10.53
CA ASP A 342 1.52 -23.49 9.77
C ASP A 342 0.07 -23.01 9.96
N SER A 343 -0.09 -21.70 10.19
CA SER A 343 -1.38 -21.08 10.50
C SER A 343 -2.28 -20.86 9.27
N TRP A 344 -1.75 -21.09 8.07
CA TRP A 344 -2.44 -20.82 6.79
C TRP A 344 -3.38 -21.95 6.34
N ASN A 345 -3.24 -23.19 6.87
CA ASN A 345 -3.95 -24.40 6.40
C ASN A 345 -5.02 -24.90 7.38
N VAL A 346 -5.45 -24.08 8.32
CA VAL A 346 -6.36 -24.48 9.43
C VAL A 346 -7.80 -23.97 9.25
N GLY A 347 -8.14 -23.47 8.07
CA GLY A 347 -9.50 -23.00 7.76
C GLY A 347 -9.83 -21.61 8.34
N LEU A 348 -8.83 -20.84 8.78
CA LEU A 348 -8.98 -19.44 9.17
C LEU A 348 -8.76 -18.52 7.96
N ASP A 349 -9.21 -17.27 8.05
CA ASP A 349 -9.01 -16.26 7.03
C ASP A 349 -8.68 -14.89 7.66
N GLY A 350 -8.13 -14.00 6.84
CA GLY A 350 -7.86 -12.62 7.21
C GLY A 350 -6.97 -12.46 8.44
N VAL A 351 -7.41 -11.63 9.39
CA VAL A 351 -6.65 -11.30 10.60
C VAL A 351 -6.45 -12.50 11.53
N ASP A 352 -7.38 -13.45 11.52
CA ASP A 352 -7.35 -14.60 12.44
C ASP A 352 -6.16 -15.53 12.16
N VAL A 353 -5.75 -15.64 10.89
CA VAL A 353 -4.55 -16.39 10.48
C VAL A 353 -3.30 -15.80 11.13
N THR A 354 -3.13 -14.48 11.03
CA THR A 354 -1.95 -13.80 11.59
C THR A 354 -2.01 -13.77 13.11
N THR A 355 -3.21 -13.61 13.70
CA THR A 355 -3.42 -13.69 15.16
C THR A 355 -2.99 -15.06 15.69
N ARG A 356 -3.44 -16.14 15.04
CA ARG A 356 -3.01 -17.51 15.39
C ARG A 356 -1.50 -17.67 15.23
N ALA A 357 -0.91 -17.14 14.16
CA ALA A 357 0.52 -17.23 13.94
C ALA A 357 1.33 -16.58 15.08
N PHE A 358 0.90 -15.42 15.56
CA PHE A 358 1.52 -14.76 16.71
C PHE A 358 1.31 -15.52 18.02
N GLN A 359 0.08 -16.03 18.25
CA GLN A 359 -0.24 -16.82 19.45
C GLN A 359 0.59 -18.09 19.56
N GLN A 360 0.86 -18.77 18.43
CA GLN A 360 1.64 -20.00 18.41
C GLN A 360 3.15 -19.77 18.34
N GLY A 361 3.55 -18.68 17.69
CA GLY A 361 4.96 -18.40 17.44
C GLY A 361 5.67 -17.67 18.57
N LEU A 362 4.94 -16.96 19.45
CA LEU A 362 5.50 -16.23 20.58
C LEU A 362 5.41 -17.06 21.88
N PRO A 363 6.43 -17.00 22.74
CA PRO A 363 6.45 -17.73 24.01
C PRO A 363 5.60 -17.07 25.11
N PHE A 364 4.75 -16.10 24.73
CA PHE A 364 3.93 -15.34 25.65
C PHE A 364 2.51 -15.91 25.72
N ASN A 365 1.72 -15.42 26.71
CA ASN A 365 0.30 -15.72 26.75
C ASN A 365 -0.38 -15.28 25.44
N SER A 366 -1.29 -16.11 24.93
CA SER A 366 -2.04 -15.86 23.67
C SER A 366 -2.71 -14.48 23.64
N SER A 367 -3.21 -14.00 24.79
CA SER A 367 -3.81 -12.66 24.89
C SER A 367 -2.79 -11.55 24.66
N ILE A 368 -1.54 -11.70 25.13
CA ILE A 368 -0.47 -10.71 24.90
C ILE A 368 -0.09 -10.69 23.43
N ALA A 369 0.07 -11.86 22.79
CA ALA A 369 0.37 -11.97 21.39
C ALA A 369 -0.71 -11.32 20.51
N SER A 370 -1.98 -11.57 20.80
CA SER A 370 -3.12 -10.95 20.12
C SER A 370 -3.17 -9.44 20.33
N PHE A 371 -2.87 -8.95 21.54
CA PHE A 371 -2.81 -7.53 21.85
C PHE A 371 -1.74 -6.81 21.04
N ILE A 372 -0.53 -7.38 20.96
CA ILE A 372 0.57 -6.81 20.16
C ILE A 372 0.13 -6.67 18.69
N LEU A 373 -0.44 -7.73 18.12
CA LEU A 373 -0.89 -7.70 16.72
C LEU A 373 -2.02 -6.68 16.49
N MET A 374 -3.01 -6.64 17.37
CA MET A 374 -4.11 -5.68 17.31
C MET A 374 -3.58 -4.24 17.33
N VAL A 375 -2.66 -3.91 18.25
CA VAL A 375 -2.05 -2.57 18.34
C VAL A 375 -1.29 -2.22 17.05
N CYS A 376 -0.48 -3.14 16.52
CA CYS A 376 0.22 -2.94 15.26
C CYS A 376 -0.75 -2.67 14.11
N LEU A 377 -1.82 -3.45 14.01
CA LEU A 377 -2.83 -3.30 12.96
C LEU A 377 -3.58 -1.97 13.07
N VAL A 378 -3.89 -1.53 14.29
CA VAL A 378 -4.51 -0.21 14.53
C VAL A 378 -3.61 0.91 14.00
N PHE A 379 -2.31 0.89 14.32
CA PHE A 379 -1.39 1.92 13.82
C PHE A 379 -1.22 1.86 12.31
N PHE A 380 -1.06 0.68 11.72
CA PHE A 380 -0.92 0.49 10.29
C PHE A 380 -2.12 1.04 9.53
N ALA A 381 -3.31 0.64 9.92
CA ALA A 381 -4.53 1.07 9.26
C ALA A 381 -4.85 2.56 9.50
N PHE A 382 -4.59 3.08 10.71
CA PHE A 382 -4.76 4.50 11.01
C PHE A 382 -3.89 5.39 10.12
N THR A 383 -2.61 5.05 9.96
CA THR A 383 -1.72 5.83 9.08
C THR A 383 -2.13 5.74 7.62
N THR A 384 -2.66 4.60 7.17
CA THR A 384 -3.15 4.45 5.79
C THR A 384 -4.34 5.35 5.50
N ILE A 385 -5.26 5.52 6.45
CA ILE A 385 -6.37 6.48 6.34
C ILE A 385 -5.81 7.89 6.13
N LEU A 386 -4.80 8.30 6.87
CA LEU A 386 -4.20 9.62 6.76
C LEU A 386 -3.47 9.85 5.42
N GLY A 387 -2.70 8.86 4.97
CA GLY A 387 -1.96 8.93 3.71
C GLY A 387 -2.88 9.01 2.49
N TRP A 388 -3.97 8.23 2.49
CA TRP A 388 -4.94 8.25 1.40
C TRP A 388 -5.85 9.47 1.38
N ASP A 389 -6.12 10.09 2.53
CA ASP A 389 -6.77 11.41 2.56
C ASP A 389 -5.97 12.42 1.75
N TYR A 390 -4.67 12.49 1.99
CA TYR A 390 -3.78 13.37 1.24
C TYR A 390 -3.79 13.07 -0.27
N TYR A 391 -3.67 11.80 -0.67
CA TYR A 391 -3.65 11.43 -2.09
C TYR A 391 -4.94 11.79 -2.81
N SER A 392 -6.06 11.45 -2.22
CA SER A 392 -7.37 11.69 -2.81
C SER A 392 -7.74 13.17 -2.82
N GLU A 393 -7.31 13.95 -1.82
CA GLU A 393 -7.44 15.40 -1.81
C GLU A 393 -6.69 16.03 -2.98
N ARG A 394 -5.44 15.61 -3.25
CA ARG A 394 -4.65 16.09 -4.40
C ARG A 394 -5.28 15.68 -5.74
N CYS A 395 -5.84 14.48 -5.84
CA CYS A 395 -6.59 14.05 -7.00
C CYS A 395 -7.83 14.91 -7.24
N LEU A 396 -8.59 15.21 -6.19
CA LEU A 396 -9.76 16.09 -6.28
C LEU A 396 -9.37 17.51 -6.67
N GLU A 397 -8.32 18.06 -6.10
CA GLU A 397 -7.80 19.38 -6.43
C GLU A 397 -7.44 19.52 -7.92
N TYR A 398 -6.83 18.49 -8.51
CA TYR A 398 -6.58 18.44 -9.94
C TYR A 398 -7.87 18.49 -10.77
N LEU A 399 -8.94 17.81 -10.33
CA LEU A 399 -10.22 17.73 -11.05
C LEU A 399 -11.02 19.03 -11.02
N ILE A 400 -11.08 19.70 -9.86
CA ILE A 400 -11.97 20.85 -9.64
C ILE A 400 -11.24 22.20 -9.60
N GLY A 401 -9.90 22.16 -9.64
CA GLY A 401 -9.04 23.32 -9.42
C GLY A 401 -8.87 23.66 -7.93
N GLN A 402 -8.06 24.68 -7.67
CA GLN A 402 -7.73 25.15 -6.33
C GLN A 402 -8.92 25.86 -5.68
N LYS A 403 -9.84 25.09 -5.09
CA LYS A 403 -11.04 25.60 -4.42
C LYS A 403 -11.03 25.23 -2.93
N PRO A 404 -10.48 26.06 -2.04
CA PRO A 404 -10.31 25.72 -0.62
C PRO A 404 -11.61 25.32 0.10
N LYS A 405 -12.75 25.90 -0.30
CA LYS A 405 -14.06 25.54 0.27
C LYS A 405 -14.46 24.12 -0.11
N ALA A 406 -14.24 23.72 -1.36
CA ALA A 406 -14.56 22.36 -1.83
C ALA A 406 -13.65 21.32 -1.18
N ILE A 407 -12.37 21.62 -0.98
CA ILE A 407 -11.43 20.73 -0.25
C ILE A 407 -11.87 20.57 1.21
N LYS A 408 -12.32 21.63 1.89
CA LYS A 408 -12.87 21.50 3.25
C LYS A 408 -14.11 20.61 3.30
N VAL A 409 -15.01 20.75 2.34
CA VAL A 409 -16.20 19.86 2.25
C VAL A 409 -15.78 18.42 2.02
N TYR A 410 -14.80 18.18 1.15
CA TYR A 410 -14.25 16.86 0.88
C TYR A 410 -13.71 16.19 2.15
N ARG A 411 -12.92 16.90 2.97
CA ARG A 411 -12.40 16.38 4.25
C ARG A 411 -13.52 15.93 5.19
N TRP A 412 -14.62 16.67 5.26
CA TRP A 412 -15.77 16.25 6.05
C TRP A 412 -16.47 15.02 5.49
N ILE A 413 -16.59 14.91 4.15
CA ILE A 413 -17.11 13.70 3.48
C ILE A 413 -16.19 12.51 3.78
N TYR A 414 -14.88 12.71 3.71
CA TYR A 414 -13.89 11.67 4.03
C TYR A 414 -14.02 11.18 5.47
N ILE A 415 -14.12 12.07 6.43
CA ILE A 415 -14.36 11.75 7.85
C ILE A 415 -15.69 11.01 8.04
N ALA A 416 -16.73 11.39 7.31
CA ALA A 416 -18.01 10.70 7.36
C ALA A 416 -17.90 9.26 6.78
N CYS A 417 -17.12 9.06 5.70
CA CYS A 417 -16.85 7.72 5.17
C CYS A 417 -16.07 6.86 6.19
N VAL A 418 -15.09 7.44 6.90
CA VAL A 418 -14.39 6.73 7.99
C VAL A 418 -15.37 6.30 9.09
N PHE A 419 -16.32 7.15 9.46
CA PHE A 419 -17.34 6.82 10.46
C PHE A 419 -18.29 5.70 10.03
N ILE A 420 -18.63 5.64 8.72
CA ILE A 420 -19.57 4.65 8.16
C ILE A 420 -18.91 3.30 7.96
N GLY A 421 -17.61 3.27 7.66
CA GLY A 421 -16.86 2.06 7.29
C GLY A 421 -16.99 0.85 8.21
N PRO A 422 -17.02 1.01 9.56
CA PRO A 422 -17.20 -0.11 10.50
C PRO A 422 -18.49 -0.90 10.31
N TYR A 423 -19.50 -0.27 9.73
CA TYR A 423 -20.85 -0.84 9.59
C TYR A 423 -21.08 -1.49 8.22
N MET A 424 -20.06 -1.53 7.36
CA MET A 424 -20.12 -2.14 6.04
C MET A 424 -19.62 -3.59 6.05
N THR A 425 -20.09 -4.41 5.10
CA THR A 425 -19.64 -5.79 4.98
C THR A 425 -18.22 -5.86 4.42
N VAL A 426 -17.36 -6.68 5.03
CA VAL A 426 -15.96 -6.88 4.66
C VAL A 426 -15.80 -7.15 3.16
N LYS A 427 -16.58 -8.10 2.61
CA LYS A 427 -16.48 -8.50 1.20
C LYS A 427 -16.73 -7.34 0.23
N ALA A 428 -17.82 -6.57 0.43
CA ALA A 428 -18.14 -5.44 -0.45
C ALA A 428 -17.06 -4.37 -0.42
N VAL A 429 -16.53 -4.06 0.76
CA VAL A 429 -15.48 -3.07 0.99
C VAL A 429 -14.20 -3.42 0.21
N TRP A 430 -13.73 -4.66 0.32
CA TRP A 430 -12.52 -5.09 -0.37
C TRP A 430 -12.70 -5.15 -1.89
N THR A 431 -13.84 -5.64 -2.38
CA THR A 431 -14.12 -5.72 -3.82
C THR A 431 -14.14 -4.32 -4.47
N ILE A 432 -14.77 -3.34 -3.82
CA ILE A 432 -14.82 -1.95 -4.31
C ILE A 432 -13.40 -1.35 -4.32
N ALA A 433 -12.63 -1.57 -3.27
CA ALA A 433 -11.25 -1.10 -3.18
C ALA A 433 -10.36 -1.68 -4.29
N ASP A 434 -10.47 -2.98 -4.53
CA ASP A 434 -9.73 -3.70 -5.56
C ASP A 434 -10.04 -3.12 -6.96
N ILE A 435 -11.32 -2.93 -7.30
CA ILE A 435 -11.75 -2.40 -8.61
C ILE A 435 -11.12 -1.02 -8.87
N PHE A 436 -11.30 -0.07 -7.96
CA PHE A 436 -10.80 1.29 -8.17
C PHE A 436 -9.27 1.36 -8.22
N ASN A 437 -8.57 0.59 -7.39
CA ASN A 437 -7.11 0.50 -7.44
C ASN A 437 -6.60 -0.06 -8.78
N GLY A 438 -7.19 -1.14 -9.27
CA GLY A 438 -6.82 -1.72 -10.55
C GLY A 438 -7.05 -0.77 -11.72
N LEU A 439 -8.19 -0.07 -11.74
CA LEU A 439 -8.50 0.92 -12.78
C LEU A 439 -7.59 2.14 -12.71
N MET A 440 -7.12 2.55 -11.53
CA MET A 440 -6.16 3.64 -11.34
C MET A 440 -4.78 3.30 -11.91
N ALA A 441 -4.37 2.04 -11.88
CA ALA A 441 -3.08 1.62 -12.40
C ALA A 441 -2.94 1.79 -13.93
N ILE A 442 -4.00 1.57 -14.69
CA ILE A 442 -3.96 1.57 -16.16
C ILE A 442 -3.44 2.91 -16.74
N PRO A 443 -4.00 4.08 -16.39
CA PRO A 443 -3.50 5.37 -16.87
C PRO A 443 -2.03 5.62 -16.51
N ASN A 444 -1.64 5.21 -15.31
CA ASN A 444 -0.27 5.36 -14.83
C ASN A 444 0.72 4.53 -15.62
N LEU A 445 0.43 3.25 -15.85
CA LEU A 445 1.30 2.35 -16.62
C LEU A 445 1.47 2.82 -18.07
N ILE A 446 0.41 3.32 -18.71
CA ILE A 446 0.48 3.94 -20.04
C ILE A 446 1.47 5.10 -20.02
N ALA A 447 1.39 5.98 -19.02
CA ALA A 447 2.28 7.12 -18.90
C ALA A 447 3.74 6.71 -18.65
N LEU A 448 3.99 5.72 -17.82
CA LEU A 448 5.33 5.20 -17.56
C LEU A 448 5.99 4.63 -18.82
N LEU A 449 5.23 3.88 -19.61
CA LEU A 449 5.71 3.34 -20.88
C LEU A 449 5.97 4.47 -21.90
N ALA A 450 5.11 5.47 -21.97
CA ALA A 450 5.29 6.61 -22.87
C ALA A 450 6.49 7.49 -22.47
N LEU A 451 6.68 7.72 -21.17
CA LEU A 451 7.72 8.61 -20.62
C LEU A 451 9.01 7.90 -20.21
N ASN A 452 9.18 6.62 -20.55
CA ASN A 452 10.38 5.85 -20.17
C ASN A 452 11.69 6.51 -20.63
N GLY A 453 11.68 7.15 -21.79
CA GLY A 453 12.83 7.89 -22.32
C GLY A 453 13.26 9.05 -21.42
N VAL A 454 12.29 9.77 -20.85
CA VAL A 454 12.54 10.86 -19.88
C VAL A 454 13.15 10.31 -18.60
N VAL A 455 12.61 9.19 -18.09
CA VAL A 455 13.16 8.53 -16.89
C VAL A 455 14.63 8.15 -17.10
N VAL A 456 14.95 7.51 -18.22
CA VAL A 456 16.34 7.12 -18.55
C VAL A 456 17.25 8.32 -18.69
N ALA A 457 16.80 9.40 -19.35
CA ALA A 457 17.59 10.62 -19.53
C ALA A 457 17.92 11.32 -18.20
N GLU A 458 16.93 11.50 -17.34
CA GLU A 458 17.13 12.10 -16.01
C GLU A 458 18.01 11.24 -15.11
N THR A 459 17.81 9.92 -15.15
CA THR A 459 18.67 8.97 -14.42
C THR A 459 20.12 9.07 -14.87
N LYS A 460 20.35 9.11 -16.20
CA LYS A 460 21.71 9.24 -16.76
C LYS A 460 22.35 10.57 -16.33
N LYS A 461 21.63 11.68 -16.47
CA LYS A 461 22.09 13.01 -16.03
C LYS A 461 22.53 13.01 -14.57
N TYR A 462 21.73 12.39 -13.69
CA TYR A 462 22.06 12.24 -12.28
C TYR A 462 23.35 11.44 -12.05
N LEU A 463 23.48 10.28 -12.71
CA LEU A 463 24.64 9.40 -12.56
C LEU A 463 25.95 10.03 -13.12
N ASP A 464 25.86 10.78 -14.21
CA ASP A 464 27.00 11.49 -14.78
C ASP A 464 27.46 12.65 -13.88
N ASN A 465 26.52 13.36 -13.25
CA ASN A 465 26.83 14.41 -12.27
C ASN A 465 27.44 13.83 -10.97
N ALA A 466 26.95 12.68 -10.52
CA ALA A 466 27.52 11.99 -9.35
C ALA A 466 28.96 11.54 -9.58
N LYS A 467 29.31 11.09 -10.80
CA LYS A 467 30.69 10.72 -11.16
C LYS A 467 31.67 11.90 -11.21
N LYS A 468 31.17 13.10 -11.46
CA LYS A 468 32.00 14.32 -11.49
C LYS A 468 32.33 14.88 -10.10
N LYS A 469 31.57 14.46 -9.08
CA LYS A 469 31.76 14.90 -7.68
C LYS A 469 32.74 13.99 -6.89
N PHE A 470 33.17 12.89 -7.48
CA PHE A 470 34.19 11.97 -6.98
C PHE A 470 35.35 11.87 -7.98
#